data_5f4d52dce4d38edd088841f6d2e9e2cc
#
_entry.id   5f4d52dce4d38edd088841f6d2e9e2cc
#
_cell.length_a   1.000
_cell.length_b   1.000
_cell.length_c   1.000
_cell.angle_alpha   90.00
_cell.angle_beta   90.00
_cell.angle_gamma   90.00
#
_symmetry.space_group_name_H-M   'P 1'
#
loop_
_entity.id
_entity.type
_entity.pdbx_description
1 polymer ?
#
loop_
_entity_poly.entity_id
_entity_poly.type
_entity_poly.pdbx_seq_one_letter_code
_entity_poly.pdbx_strand_id
1 'polypeptide(L)'
;KQNGMYKYTKIDRDHDVNASDARYNFRSNLDFNVTQDFKAIVQLATQINNIRTPGLGNSELWKEISWATPLGTPGMVDGKLVRLENAIDDENPWQALLNNGYNDTYANTINTTLRFEYDLSRVLLKGLSVHASTSYDSYYYSRRLSVKTMQTFVPKRDPNDQTQIILIPQNEASTWGGEFEYGKNRKVYFEAGLHYNATFGKHQATGLLLYNQSKYYAPSLKFHVPNAYQGIVGRITYGYANRYLAEFNMGYNGTENFAAGRRFGFFPAVSV
;
A
#
# COMPACT_ATOMS: atom_id res chain seq x y z
N LYS A 1 6.06 -12.82 10.06
CA LYS A 1 7.23 -12.84 9.19
C LYS A 1 7.18 -14.12 8.35
N GLN A 2 7.33 -13.99 7.05
CA GLN A 2 7.49 -15.09 6.10
C GLN A 2 8.90 -15.02 5.53
N ASN A 3 9.53 -16.17 5.37
CA ASN A 3 10.83 -16.29 4.68
C ASN A 3 10.60 -16.96 3.34
N GLY A 4 11.41 -16.58 2.36
CA GLY A 4 11.39 -17.19 1.04
C GLY A 4 11.90 -18.63 1.05
N MET A 5 11.67 -19.33 -0.05
CA MET A 5 11.94 -20.75 -0.21
C MET A 5 13.31 -21.06 -0.83
N TYR A 6 14.05 -20.04 -1.24
CA TYR A 6 15.35 -20.25 -1.87
C TYR A 6 16.40 -20.70 -0.85
N LYS A 7 17.26 -21.62 -1.27
CA LYS A 7 18.42 -22.07 -0.50
C LYS A 7 19.69 -21.42 -1.04
N TYR A 8 20.73 -21.33 -0.22
CA TYR A 8 22.06 -20.82 -0.61
C TYR A 8 22.02 -19.39 -1.19
N THR A 9 21.21 -18.53 -0.58
CA THR A 9 20.94 -17.16 -1.06
C THR A 9 21.93 -16.12 -0.53
N LYS A 10 22.89 -16.53 0.30
CA LYS A 10 23.90 -15.62 0.82
C LYS A 10 24.99 -15.40 -0.21
N ILE A 11 25.10 -14.18 -0.68
CA ILE A 11 26.16 -13.75 -1.62
C ILE A 11 27.50 -13.63 -0.87
N ASP A 12 27.46 -12.97 0.25
CA ASP A 12 28.51 -12.89 1.25
C ASP A 12 27.92 -13.33 2.59
N ARG A 13 28.75 -13.59 3.59
CA ARG A 13 28.28 -14.04 4.91
C ARG A 13 27.28 -13.09 5.55
N ASP A 14 27.31 -11.80 5.17
CA ASP A 14 26.50 -10.75 5.76
C ASP A 14 25.22 -10.42 4.95
N HIS A 15 25.07 -10.93 3.71
CA HIS A 15 23.98 -10.61 2.82
C HIS A 15 23.22 -11.84 2.38
N ASP A 16 21.89 -11.71 2.39
CA ASP A 16 20.96 -12.76 1.98
C ASP A 16 19.95 -12.18 0.97
N VAL A 17 19.94 -12.68 -0.25
CA VAL A 17 19.03 -12.27 -1.32
C VAL A 17 17.68 -12.99 -1.27
N ASN A 18 17.45 -13.87 -0.29
CA ASN A 18 16.19 -14.61 -0.18
C ASN A 18 15.02 -13.63 0.07
N ALA A 19 13.87 -13.99 -0.48
CA ALA A 19 12.65 -13.24 -0.22
C ALA A 19 12.28 -13.29 1.27
N SER A 20 11.80 -12.18 1.80
CA SER A 20 11.20 -12.14 3.13
C SER A 20 10.12 -11.06 3.18
N ASP A 21 9.06 -11.30 3.93
CA ASP A 21 8.00 -10.34 4.21
C ASP A 21 7.76 -10.31 5.73
N ALA A 22 7.86 -9.12 6.30
CA ALA A 22 7.53 -8.88 7.70
C ALA A 22 6.53 -7.72 7.79
N ARG A 23 5.34 -8.00 8.29
CA ARG A 23 4.27 -7.03 8.47
C ARG A 23 3.95 -6.86 9.96
N TYR A 24 3.90 -5.62 10.38
CA TYR A 24 3.51 -5.22 11.72
C TYR A 24 2.27 -4.33 11.62
N ASN A 25 1.23 -4.66 12.37
CA ASN A 25 0.01 -3.87 12.45
C ASN A 25 -0.21 -3.46 13.90
N PHE A 26 -0.47 -2.18 14.08
CA PHE A 26 -0.90 -1.62 15.35
C PHE A 26 -2.21 -0.89 15.15
N ARG A 27 -3.17 -1.08 16.06
CA ARG A 27 -4.43 -0.35 16.06
C ARG A 27 -4.82 -0.01 17.49
N SER A 28 -5.23 1.25 17.67
CA SER A 28 -5.78 1.76 18.93
C SER A 28 -7.05 2.52 18.65
N ASN A 29 -8.11 2.22 19.37
CA ASN A 29 -9.36 2.97 19.36
C ASN A 29 -9.63 3.41 20.79
N LEU A 30 -9.79 4.71 20.99
CA LEU A 30 -10.02 5.32 22.28
C LEU A 30 -11.30 6.15 22.23
N ASP A 31 -12.22 5.85 23.11
CA ASP A 31 -13.49 6.54 23.25
C ASP A 31 -13.48 7.27 24.61
N PHE A 32 -13.60 8.59 24.57
CA PHE A 32 -13.63 9.45 25.74
C PHE A 32 -15.03 10.04 25.91
N ASN A 33 -15.75 9.65 26.92
CA ASN A 33 -16.97 10.34 27.35
C ASN A 33 -16.56 11.54 28.22
N VAL A 34 -16.34 12.69 27.60
CA VAL A 34 -15.86 13.90 28.26
C VAL A 34 -16.95 14.48 29.18
N THR A 35 -18.19 14.46 28.71
CA THR A 35 -19.38 14.75 29.48
C THR A 35 -20.48 13.75 29.14
N GLN A 36 -21.67 13.87 29.74
CA GLN A 36 -22.81 13.01 29.40
C GLN A 36 -23.29 13.20 27.94
N ASP A 37 -23.05 14.37 27.37
CA ASP A 37 -23.53 14.74 26.05
C ASP A 37 -22.39 14.91 25.02
N PHE A 38 -21.12 14.85 25.47
CA PHE A 38 -19.95 15.04 24.59
C PHE A 38 -19.00 13.85 24.63
N LYS A 39 -18.78 13.27 23.45
CA LYS A 39 -17.88 12.15 23.20
C LYS A 39 -16.79 12.54 22.21
N ALA A 40 -15.55 12.16 22.53
CA ALA A 40 -14.40 12.26 21.64
C ALA A 40 -13.89 10.85 21.33
N ILE A 41 -13.63 10.57 20.06
CA ILE A 41 -13.16 9.27 19.56
C ILE A 41 -11.87 9.49 18.84
N VAL A 42 -10.83 8.76 19.23
CA VAL A 42 -9.52 8.76 18.57
C VAL A 42 -9.24 7.35 18.05
N GLN A 43 -9.02 7.25 16.75
CA GLN A 43 -8.63 6.00 16.10
C GLN A 43 -7.26 6.17 15.47
N LEU A 44 -6.35 5.28 15.80
CA LEU A 44 -5.00 5.23 15.24
C LEU A 44 -4.74 3.83 14.72
N ALA A 45 -4.34 3.74 13.46
CA ALA A 45 -3.86 2.50 12.87
C ALA A 45 -2.54 2.76 12.14
N THR A 46 -1.57 1.87 12.34
CA THR A 46 -0.34 1.88 11.56
C THR A 46 0.00 0.49 11.09
N GLN A 47 0.49 0.41 9.86
CA GLN A 47 1.00 -0.80 9.26
C GLN A 47 2.40 -0.54 8.72
N ILE A 48 3.34 -1.36 9.14
CA ILE A 48 4.73 -1.33 8.68
C ILE A 48 5.01 -2.62 7.94
N ASN A 49 5.49 -2.51 6.71
CA ASN A 49 5.89 -3.65 5.87
C ASN A 49 7.38 -3.53 5.57
N ASN A 50 8.12 -4.59 5.85
CA ASN A 50 9.51 -4.77 5.44
C ASN A 50 9.55 -5.96 4.48
N ILE A 51 9.77 -5.68 3.19
CA ILE A 51 9.74 -6.68 2.13
C ILE A 51 11.12 -6.72 1.49
N ARG A 52 11.71 -7.91 1.44
CA ARG A 52 12.91 -8.17 0.65
C ARG A 52 12.54 -9.11 -0.49
N THR A 53 13.05 -8.84 -1.67
CA THR A 53 12.93 -9.71 -2.85
C THR A 53 14.27 -9.80 -3.56
N PRO A 54 14.55 -10.90 -4.29
CA PRO A 54 15.69 -10.94 -5.22
C PRO A 54 15.63 -9.75 -6.19
N GLY A 55 16.78 -9.27 -6.61
CA GLY A 55 16.88 -8.09 -7.47
C GLY A 55 16.23 -8.27 -8.84
N LEU A 56 16.30 -9.49 -9.39
CA LEU A 56 15.66 -9.82 -10.68
C LEU A 56 14.12 -9.82 -10.62
N GLY A 57 13.55 -9.99 -9.43
CA GLY A 57 12.12 -10.19 -9.26
C GLY A 57 11.70 -11.65 -9.42
N ASN A 58 10.56 -11.99 -8.81
CA ASN A 58 10.15 -13.41 -8.75
C ASN A 58 9.76 -13.98 -10.12
N SER A 59 9.08 -13.21 -10.96
CA SER A 59 8.62 -13.70 -12.28
C SER A 59 9.78 -14.05 -13.19
N GLU A 60 10.76 -13.18 -13.29
CA GLU A 60 11.94 -13.40 -14.13
C GLU A 60 12.81 -14.53 -13.56
N LEU A 61 12.97 -14.60 -12.24
CA LEU A 61 13.70 -15.68 -11.62
C LEU A 61 13.06 -17.07 -11.88
N TRP A 62 11.72 -17.16 -11.82
CA TRP A 62 11.01 -18.40 -12.16
C TRP A 62 11.13 -18.75 -13.65
N LYS A 63 11.17 -17.76 -14.52
CA LYS A 63 11.43 -17.93 -15.94
C LYS A 63 12.82 -18.55 -16.15
N GLU A 64 13.86 -17.99 -15.55
CA GLU A 64 15.23 -18.49 -15.61
C GLU A 64 15.34 -19.95 -15.08
N ILE A 65 14.70 -20.23 -13.96
CA ILE A 65 14.64 -21.59 -13.39
C ILE A 65 13.95 -22.56 -14.35
N SER A 66 12.87 -22.13 -15.01
CA SER A 66 12.10 -22.99 -15.93
C SER A 66 12.82 -23.24 -17.26
N TRP A 67 13.66 -22.31 -17.68
CA TRP A 67 14.44 -22.43 -18.92
C TRP A 67 15.78 -23.13 -18.73
N ALA A 68 16.24 -23.23 -17.48
CA ALA A 68 17.50 -23.92 -17.19
C ALA A 68 17.43 -25.39 -17.63
N THR A 69 18.34 -25.79 -18.52
CA THR A 69 18.43 -27.15 -18.97
C THR A 69 19.36 -27.97 -18.06
N PRO A 70 19.07 -29.26 -17.78
CA PRO A 70 19.91 -30.10 -16.92
C PRO A 70 21.35 -30.24 -17.42
N LEU A 71 21.56 -30.07 -18.71
CA LEU A 71 22.87 -30.20 -19.38
C LEU A 71 23.52 -28.82 -19.69
N GLY A 72 22.85 -27.72 -19.38
CA GLY A 72 23.32 -26.38 -19.73
C GLY A 72 24.53 -25.94 -18.93
N THR A 73 24.41 -25.94 -17.63
CA THR A 73 25.51 -25.54 -16.73
C THR A 73 25.37 -26.22 -15.37
N PRO A 74 26.49 -26.59 -14.72
CA PRO A 74 26.43 -27.09 -13.35
C PRO A 74 25.96 -26.05 -12.32
N GLY A 75 25.85 -24.79 -12.73
CA GLY A 75 25.42 -23.69 -11.90
C GLY A 75 26.49 -23.21 -10.94
N MET A 76 26.86 -24.04 -9.97
CA MET A 76 27.88 -23.73 -8.98
C MET A 76 28.80 -24.93 -8.76
N VAL A 77 30.12 -24.70 -8.84
CA VAL A 77 31.17 -25.71 -8.59
C VAL A 77 32.15 -25.10 -7.59
N ASP A 78 32.40 -25.80 -6.50
CA ASP A 78 33.31 -25.34 -5.41
C ASP A 78 33.07 -23.88 -4.95
N GLY A 79 31.77 -23.48 -4.85
CA GLY A 79 31.39 -22.14 -4.46
C GLY A 79 31.59 -21.08 -5.54
N LYS A 80 31.94 -21.45 -6.76
CA LYS A 80 32.15 -20.58 -7.91
C LYS A 80 30.95 -20.70 -8.87
N LEU A 81 30.45 -19.53 -9.35
CA LEU A 81 29.42 -19.47 -10.37
C LEU A 81 29.99 -19.85 -11.73
N VAL A 82 29.52 -20.91 -12.32
CA VAL A 82 30.00 -21.45 -13.59
C VAL A 82 28.99 -21.16 -14.71
N ARG A 83 29.46 -20.59 -15.81
CA ARG A 83 28.70 -20.34 -17.03
C ARG A 83 29.31 -21.00 -18.24
N LEU A 84 28.55 -21.19 -19.31
CA LEU A 84 29.09 -21.65 -20.57
C LEU A 84 29.77 -20.47 -21.32
N GLU A 85 30.84 -20.76 -22.07
CA GLU A 85 31.65 -19.72 -22.76
C GLU A 85 30.85 -18.93 -23.81
N ASN A 86 29.89 -19.56 -24.48
CA ASN A 86 29.12 -18.99 -25.58
C ASN A 86 27.60 -18.96 -25.33
N ALA A 87 27.18 -18.98 -24.08
CA ALA A 87 25.75 -18.87 -23.75
C ALA A 87 25.29 -17.46 -24.13
N ILE A 88 24.32 -17.39 -25.03
CA ILE A 88 23.69 -16.13 -25.47
C ILE A 88 22.85 -15.57 -24.35
N ASP A 89 22.21 -16.45 -23.56
CA ASP A 89 21.46 -16.13 -22.36
C ASP A 89 22.11 -16.86 -21.19
N ASP A 90 22.34 -16.15 -20.09
CA ASP A 90 22.89 -16.73 -18.88
C ASP A 90 21.82 -17.58 -18.16
N GLU A 91 21.48 -18.73 -18.73
CA GLU A 91 20.51 -19.70 -18.20
C GLU A 91 20.97 -20.38 -16.89
N ASN A 92 21.71 -19.67 -16.07
CA ASN A 92 22.14 -20.15 -14.77
C ASN A 92 21.27 -19.55 -13.67
N PRO A 93 20.30 -20.31 -13.09
CA PRO A 93 19.42 -19.80 -12.05
C PRO A 93 20.16 -19.28 -10.81
N TRP A 94 21.34 -19.82 -10.50
CA TRP A 94 22.18 -19.34 -9.42
C TRP A 94 22.73 -17.94 -9.72
N GLN A 95 23.17 -17.71 -10.95
CA GLN A 95 23.62 -16.41 -11.39
C GLN A 95 22.47 -15.40 -11.41
N ALA A 96 21.30 -15.80 -11.92
CA ALA A 96 20.10 -14.97 -11.92
C ALA A 96 19.69 -14.57 -10.48
N LEU A 97 19.76 -15.48 -9.54
CA LEU A 97 19.45 -15.22 -8.14
C LEU A 97 20.48 -14.32 -7.46
N LEU A 98 21.78 -14.54 -7.70
CA LEU A 98 22.85 -13.91 -6.94
C LEU A 98 23.39 -12.63 -7.58
N ASN A 99 23.50 -12.56 -8.93
CA ASN A 99 24.08 -11.40 -9.62
C ASN A 99 23.24 -10.14 -9.60
N ASN A 100 21.92 -10.28 -9.46
CA ASN A 100 21.01 -9.13 -9.49
C ASN A 100 20.80 -8.48 -8.11
N GLY A 101 21.50 -8.97 -7.08
CA GLY A 101 21.38 -8.46 -5.73
C GLY A 101 19.98 -8.63 -5.13
N TYR A 102 19.47 -7.60 -4.46
CA TYR A 102 18.17 -7.66 -3.80
C TYR A 102 17.51 -6.29 -3.73
N ASN A 103 16.18 -6.30 -3.60
CA ASN A 103 15.36 -5.13 -3.30
C ASN A 103 14.91 -5.18 -1.85
N ASP A 104 15.20 -4.14 -1.09
CA ASP A 104 14.59 -3.88 0.21
C ASP A 104 13.53 -2.79 0.07
N THR A 105 12.30 -3.12 0.41
CA THR A 105 11.19 -2.18 0.43
C THR A 105 10.68 -2.01 1.86
N TYR A 106 10.75 -0.81 2.36
CA TYR A 106 10.08 -0.37 3.57
C TYR A 106 8.83 0.40 3.19
N ALA A 107 7.68 0.03 3.73
CA ALA A 107 6.45 0.79 3.54
C ALA A 107 5.75 0.99 4.89
N ASN A 108 5.27 2.20 5.10
CA ASN A 108 4.53 2.58 6.30
C ASN A 108 3.22 3.27 5.91
N THR A 109 2.12 2.77 6.45
CA THR A 109 0.79 3.37 6.34
C THR A 109 0.34 3.82 7.72
N ILE A 110 -0.06 5.07 7.84
CA ILE A 110 -0.65 5.64 9.07
C ILE A 110 -2.04 6.15 8.73
N ASN A 111 -3.04 5.71 9.51
CA ASN A 111 -4.41 6.18 9.43
C ASN A 111 -4.78 6.72 10.82
N THR A 112 -5.20 7.97 10.87
CA THR A 112 -5.62 8.62 12.10
C THR A 112 -6.97 9.25 11.88
N THR A 113 -7.92 9.00 12.78
CA THR A 113 -9.23 9.64 12.79
C THR A 113 -9.51 10.22 14.16
N LEU A 114 -9.94 11.46 14.16
CA LEU A 114 -10.43 12.16 15.34
C LEU A 114 -11.89 12.53 15.08
N ARG A 115 -12.79 12.12 15.96
CA ARG A 115 -14.22 12.39 15.84
C ARG A 115 -14.77 12.93 17.16
N PHE A 116 -15.58 13.95 17.06
CA PHE A 116 -16.32 14.56 18.14
C PHE A 116 -17.81 14.39 17.89
N GLU A 117 -18.55 14.02 18.92
CA GLU A 117 -20.00 13.86 18.90
C GLU A 117 -20.59 14.64 20.07
N TYR A 118 -21.65 15.40 19.81
CA TYR A 118 -22.35 16.13 20.83
C TYR A 118 -23.87 15.92 20.71
N ASP A 119 -24.47 15.45 21.79
CA ASP A 119 -25.92 15.28 21.87
C ASP A 119 -26.57 16.63 22.27
N LEU A 120 -27.34 17.18 21.37
CA LEU A 120 -28.05 18.42 21.53
C LEU A 120 -29.45 18.26 22.12
N SER A 121 -29.86 17.04 22.50
CA SER A 121 -31.20 16.71 22.97
C SER A 121 -31.61 17.50 24.19
N ARG A 122 -30.65 17.90 25.03
CA ARG A 122 -30.93 18.67 26.26
C ARG A 122 -30.96 20.18 26.05
N VAL A 123 -30.26 20.66 25.02
CA VAL A 123 -30.04 22.11 24.80
C VAL A 123 -30.98 22.68 23.76
N LEU A 124 -31.25 21.90 22.70
CA LEU A 124 -31.99 22.40 21.53
C LEU A 124 -33.24 21.58 21.24
N LEU A 125 -33.11 20.33 20.80
CA LEU A 125 -34.22 19.53 20.32
C LEU A 125 -33.95 18.05 20.61
N LYS A 126 -34.88 17.37 21.25
CA LYS A 126 -34.78 15.93 21.55
C LYS A 126 -34.55 15.11 20.28
N GLY A 127 -33.49 14.30 20.32
CA GLY A 127 -33.08 13.45 19.20
C GLY A 127 -32.15 14.15 18.18
N LEU A 128 -31.71 15.38 18.47
CA LEU A 128 -30.76 16.11 17.65
C LEU A 128 -29.33 15.86 18.16
N SER A 129 -28.39 15.55 17.26
CA SER A 129 -26.97 15.43 17.56
C SER A 129 -26.12 15.99 16.42
N VAL A 130 -24.91 16.42 16.76
CA VAL A 130 -23.93 16.91 15.80
C VAL A 130 -22.65 16.12 15.96
N HIS A 131 -21.95 15.89 14.83
CA HIS A 131 -20.61 15.35 14.86
C HIS A 131 -19.68 16.15 13.94
N ALA A 132 -18.40 16.14 14.28
CA ALA A 132 -17.32 16.57 13.40
C ALA A 132 -16.23 15.52 13.42
N SER A 133 -15.68 15.17 12.27
CA SER A 133 -14.63 14.18 12.13
C SER A 133 -13.57 14.66 11.17
N THR A 134 -12.31 14.37 11.49
CA THR A 134 -11.18 14.57 10.59
C THR A 134 -10.34 13.32 10.54
N SER A 135 -9.90 12.94 9.34
CA SER A 135 -8.98 11.82 9.15
C SER A 135 -7.74 12.28 8.39
N TYR A 136 -6.62 11.73 8.80
CA TYR A 136 -5.34 11.88 8.12
C TYR A 136 -4.78 10.51 7.80
N ASP A 137 -4.64 10.24 6.50
CA ASP A 137 -4.01 9.03 5.98
C ASP A 137 -2.69 9.41 5.33
N SER A 138 -1.65 8.68 5.68
CA SER A 138 -0.31 8.84 5.11
C SER A 138 0.26 7.50 4.70
N TYR A 139 0.83 7.46 3.52
CA TYR A 139 1.58 6.33 3.02
C TYR A 139 2.96 6.81 2.61
N TYR A 140 3.98 6.13 3.10
CA TYR A 140 5.37 6.34 2.74
C TYR A 140 5.97 4.99 2.34
N TYR A 141 6.76 4.98 1.28
CA TYR A 141 7.62 3.85 0.98
C TYR A 141 9.02 4.32 0.59
N SER A 142 9.99 3.48 0.86
CA SER A 142 11.33 3.57 0.34
C SER A 142 11.76 2.21 -0.18
N ARG A 143 12.37 2.19 -1.34
CA ARG A 143 12.88 1.01 -2.00
C ARG A 143 14.35 1.21 -2.29
N ARG A 144 15.16 0.28 -1.86
CA ARG A 144 16.58 0.22 -2.17
C ARG A 144 16.84 -1.00 -3.03
N LEU A 145 17.27 -0.76 -4.25
CA LEU A 145 17.85 -1.80 -5.11
C LEU A 145 19.35 -1.87 -4.80
N SER A 146 19.81 -2.99 -4.28
CA SER A 146 21.24 -3.27 -4.04
C SER A 146 21.70 -4.28 -5.08
N VAL A 147 22.65 -3.91 -5.91
CA VAL A 147 23.18 -4.72 -7.01
C VAL A 147 24.64 -5.03 -6.76
N LYS A 148 25.02 -6.29 -7.00
CA LYS A 148 26.41 -6.75 -6.96
C LYS A 148 26.60 -7.79 -8.05
N THR A 149 27.58 -7.58 -8.92
CA THR A 149 27.98 -8.58 -9.91
C THR A 149 28.95 -9.55 -9.28
N MET A 150 28.62 -10.83 -9.35
CA MET A 150 29.50 -11.89 -8.87
C MET A 150 30.52 -12.26 -9.94
N GLN A 151 31.69 -12.72 -9.50
CA GLN A 151 32.66 -13.30 -10.43
C GLN A 151 32.11 -14.61 -10.99
N THR A 152 32.17 -14.75 -12.33
CA THR A 152 31.77 -15.97 -13.04
C THR A 152 32.97 -16.67 -13.66
N PHE A 153 32.86 -17.95 -13.82
CA PHE A 153 33.94 -18.81 -14.31
C PHE A 153 33.46 -19.66 -15.50
N VAL A 154 34.36 -19.91 -16.46
CA VAL A 154 34.11 -20.79 -17.58
C VAL A 154 34.99 -22.04 -17.41
N PRO A 155 34.42 -23.26 -17.57
CA PRO A 155 35.18 -24.49 -17.53
C PRO A 155 35.97 -24.65 -18.83
N LYS A 156 37.28 -24.87 -18.73
CA LYS A 156 38.16 -25.23 -19.86
C LYS A 156 38.99 -26.47 -19.50
N ARG A 157 39.39 -27.24 -20.51
CA ARG A 157 40.36 -28.31 -20.32
C ARG A 157 41.71 -27.69 -20.00
N ASP A 158 42.42 -28.29 -19.03
CA ASP A 158 43.78 -27.88 -18.71
C ASP A 158 44.69 -28.08 -19.93
N PRO A 159 45.46 -27.07 -20.38
CA PRO A 159 46.41 -27.24 -21.49
C PRO A 159 47.46 -28.31 -21.26
N ASN A 160 47.84 -28.53 -20.00
CA ASN A 160 48.86 -29.48 -19.62
C ASN A 160 48.33 -30.91 -19.34
N ASP A 161 47.06 -31.01 -18.97
CA ASP A 161 46.39 -32.30 -18.68
C ASP A 161 44.93 -32.24 -19.20
N GLN A 162 44.71 -32.78 -20.39
CA GLN A 162 43.40 -32.76 -21.06
C GLN A 162 42.31 -33.56 -20.30
N THR A 163 42.68 -34.30 -19.27
CA THR A 163 41.72 -35.05 -18.42
C THR A 163 41.14 -34.17 -17.32
N GLN A 164 41.76 -33.03 -17.01
CA GLN A 164 41.35 -32.09 -15.99
C GLN A 164 40.59 -30.89 -16.56
N ILE A 165 39.62 -30.39 -15.78
CA ILE A 165 38.87 -29.17 -16.09
C ILE A 165 39.30 -28.08 -15.08
N ILE A 166 39.73 -26.96 -15.61
CA ILE A 166 40.07 -25.76 -14.82
C ILE A 166 38.97 -24.70 -15.00
N LEU A 167 38.73 -23.90 -13.97
CA LEU A 167 37.76 -22.81 -13.97
C LEU A 167 38.50 -21.50 -14.21
N ILE A 168 38.25 -20.86 -15.36
CA ILE A 168 38.88 -19.61 -15.76
C ILE A 168 37.92 -18.46 -15.44
N PRO A 169 38.35 -17.43 -14.67
CA PRO A 169 37.50 -16.26 -14.39
C PRO A 169 37.22 -15.46 -15.67
N GLN A 170 35.98 -15.00 -15.83
CA GLN A 170 35.51 -14.23 -16.99
C GLN A 170 35.32 -12.75 -16.69
N ASN A 171 34.98 -12.40 -15.49
CA ASN A 171 34.78 -11.04 -15.04
C ASN A 171 35.27 -10.87 -13.61
N GLU A 172 35.44 -9.64 -13.19
CA GLU A 172 35.69 -9.31 -11.78
C GLU A 172 34.36 -9.11 -11.04
N ALA A 173 34.35 -9.44 -9.75
CA ALA A 173 33.22 -9.09 -8.90
C ALA A 173 33.14 -7.57 -8.72
N SER A 174 31.94 -7.00 -8.80
CA SER A 174 31.76 -5.58 -8.50
C SER A 174 31.64 -5.32 -6.99
N THR A 175 31.85 -4.07 -6.60
CA THR A 175 31.40 -3.59 -5.30
C THR A 175 29.87 -3.41 -5.30
N TRP A 176 29.27 -3.30 -4.12
CA TRP A 176 27.84 -2.98 -4.00
C TRP A 176 27.54 -1.61 -4.62
N GLY A 177 26.57 -1.60 -5.52
CA GLY A 177 25.96 -0.42 -6.11
C GLY A 177 24.44 -0.48 -5.93
N GLY A 178 23.72 0.48 -6.49
CA GLY A 178 22.27 0.39 -6.54
C GLY A 178 21.58 1.74 -6.63
N GLU A 179 20.26 1.67 -6.59
CA GLU A 179 19.36 2.81 -6.71
C GLU A 179 18.50 2.93 -5.47
N PHE A 180 18.07 4.14 -5.20
CA PHE A 180 17.15 4.44 -4.10
C PHE A 180 15.94 5.18 -4.64
N GLU A 181 14.77 4.65 -4.37
CA GLU A 181 13.48 5.23 -4.72
C GLU A 181 12.65 5.43 -3.46
N TYR A 182 11.91 6.52 -3.40
CA TYR A 182 10.94 6.73 -2.34
C TYR A 182 9.70 7.43 -2.88
N GLY A 183 8.57 7.19 -2.22
CA GLY A 183 7.33 7.86 -2.53
C GLY A 183 6.51 8.09 -1.28
N LYS A 184 5.67 9.09 -1.35
CA LYS A 184 4.76 9.42 -0.27
C LYS A 184 3.45 9.95 -0.85
N ASN A 185 2.36 9.61 -0.20
CA ASN A 185 1.09 10.26 -0.43
C ASN A 185 0.39 10.54 0.90
N ARG A 186 -0.57 11.42 0.87
CA ARG A 186 -1.40 11.75 2.03
C ARG A 186 -2.80 12.13 1.60
N LYS A 187 -3.75 11.76 2.42
CA LYS A 187 -5.14 12.16 2.26
C LYS A 187 -5.61 12.82 3.56
N VAL A 188 -6.23 13.97 3.42
CA VAL A 188 -6.92 14.63 4.52
C VAL A 188 -8.41 14.58 4.21
N TYR A 189 -9.20 14.16 5.17
CA TYR A 189 -10.64 14.12 5.10
C TYR A 189 -11.22 14.90 6.29
N PHE A 190 -12.28 15.64 6.02
CA PHE A 190 -13.07 16.33 7.04
C PHE A 190 -14.54 16.10 6.75
N GLU A 191 -15.33 15.88 7.80
CA GLU A 191 -16.79 15.89 7.74
C GLU A 191 -17.37 16.58 8.97
N ALA A 192 -18.53 17.17 8.79
CA ALA A 192 -19.38 17.64 9.88
C ALA A 192 -20.83 17.31 9.52
N GLY A 193 -21.56 16.77 10.47
CA GLY A 193 -22.93 16.30 10.24
C GLY A 193 -23.87 16.63 11.37
N LEU A 194 -25.11 16.90 11.00
CA LEU A 194 -26.24 17.08 11.88
C LEU A 194 -27.17 15.89 11.69
N HIS A 195 -27.51 15.24 12.78
CA HIS A 195 -28.41 14.08 12.80
C HIS A 195 -29.65 14.40 13.64
N TYR A 196 -30.80 14.03 13.14
CA TYR A 196 -32.05 14.06 13.86
C TYR A 196 -32.71 12.70 13.84
N ASN A 197 -33.18 12.24 14.98
CA ASN A 197 -33.93 11.00 15.11
C ASN A 197 -34.99 11.15 16.21
N ALA A 198 -36.24 11.07 15.81
CA ALA A 198 -37.36 11.22 16.73
C ALA A 198 -38.54 10.32 16.39
N THR A 199 -39.23 9.88 17.43
CA THR A 199 -40.46 9.09 17.33
C THR A 199 -41.57 9.81 18.12
N PHE A 200 -42.70 10.04 17.43
CA PHE A 200 -43.87 10.71 17.97
C PHE A 200 -45.09 9.80 17.79
N GLY A 201 -45.40 8.98 18.80
CA GLY A 201 -46.46 7.98 18.69
C GLY A 201 -46.17 6.98 17.58
N LYS A 202 -46.93 6.99 16.49
CA LYS A 202 -46.79 6.12 15.31
C LYS A 202 -45.86 6.72 14.22
N HIS A 203 -45.38 7.94 14.41
CA HIS A 203 -44.56 8.66 13.45
C HIS A 203 -43.08 8.51 13.81
N GLN A 204 -42.26 8.19 12.83
CA GLN A 204 -40.81 8.14 12.95
C GLN A 204 -40.21 9.10 11.93
N ALA A 205 -39.33 9.98 12.36
CA ALA A 205 -38.66 10.93 11.49
C ALA A 205 -37.15 10.88 11.73
N THR A 206 -36.36 10.76 10.66
CA THR A 206 -34.91 10.92 10.73
C THR A 206 -34.46 11.96 9.73
N GLY A 207 -33.41 12.67 10.08
CA GLY A 207 -32.75 13.65 9.23
C GLY A 207 -31.23 13.57 9.33
N LEU A 208 -30.57 13.75 8.20
CA LEU A 208 -29.13 13.89 8.10
C LEU A 208 -28.81 15.07 7.19
N LEU A 209 -27.97 15.96 7.67
CA LEU A 209 -27.29 16.95 6.84
C LEU A 209 -25.80 16.80 7.09
N LEU A 210 -25.04 16.47 6.05
CA LEU A 210 -23.62 16.21 6.13
C LEU A 210 -22.87 17.09 5.14
N TYR A 211 -21.82 17.76 5.61
CA TYR A 211 -20.80 18.37 4.78
C TYR A 211 -19.53 17.50 4.84
N ASN A 212 -18.89 17.25 3.72
CA ASN A 212 -17.61 16.58 3.67
C ASN A 212 -16.65 17.19 2.64
N GLN A 213 -15.37 17.03 2.90
CA GLN A 213 -14.31 17.36 1.96
C GLN A 213 -13.12 16.43 2.11
N SER A 214 -12.41 16.21 1.01
CA SER A 214 -11.15 15.47 1.02
C SER A 214 -10.13 16.11 0.10
N LYS A 215 -8.84 15.97 0.47
CA LYS A 215 -7.72 16.34 -0.39
C LYS A 215 -6.71 15.21 -0.37
N TYR A 216 -6.30 14.79 -1.57
CA TYR A 216 -5.29 13.78 -1.76
C TYR A 216 -4.07 14.39 -2.45
N TYR A 217 -2.90 14.14 -1.89
CA TYR A 217 -1.61 14.60 -2.37
C TYR A 217 -0.71 13.42 -2.66
N ALA A 218 -0.11 13.39 -3.84
CA ALA A 218 0.96 12.49 -4.20
C ALA A 218 1.96 13.20 -5.14
N PRO A 219 3.26 12.86 -5.11
CA PRO A 219 4.26 13.44 -6.02
C PRO A 219 3.98 13.14 -7.49
N SER A 220 3.28 12.03 -7.76
CA SER A 220 2.88 11.60 -9.11
C SER A 220 1.72 12.38 -9.71
N LEU A 221 1.05 13.23 -8.91
CA LEU A 221 -0.07 14.03 -9.42
C LEU A 221 0.40 15.06 -10.44
N LYS A 222 -0.33 15.13 -11.55
CA LYS A 222 -0.06 16.07 -12.62
C LYS A 222 -0.08 17.50 -12.09
N PHE A 223 0.93 18.29 -12.42
CA PHE A 223 1.10 19.68 -11.97
C PHE A 223 1.16 19.87 -10.44
N HIS A 224 1.37 18.83 -9.66
CA HIS A 224 1.36 18.87 -8.19
C HIS A 224 0.06 19.43 -7.58
N VAL A 225 -1.02 19.39 -8.34
CA VAL A 225 -2.36 19.82 -7.87
C VAL A 225 -2.99 18.65 -7.11
N PRO A 226 -3.41 18.85 -5.86
CA PRO A 226 -4.07 17.80 -5.10
C PRO A 226 -5.44 17.47 -5.71
N ASN A 227 -5.79 16.18 -5.73
CA ASN A 227 -7.17 15.79 -6.01
C ASN A 227 -8.05 16.19 -4.83
N ALA A 228 -9.08 16.99 -5.10
CA ALA A 228 -9.98 17.51 -4.09
C ALA A 228 -11.44 17.16 -4.42
N TYR A 229 -12.19 16.91 -3.37
CA TYR A 229 -13.61 16.64 -3.42
C TYR A 229 -14.27 17.35 -2.25
N GLN A 230 -15.46 17.89 -2.48
CA GLN A 230 -16.32 18.38 -1.41
C GLN A 230 -17.79 18.15 -1.76
N GLY A 231 -18.62 18.02 -0.73
CA GLY A 231 -20.02 17.77 -0.93
C GLY A 231 -20.89 18.08 0.28
N ILE A 232 -22.16 18.26 -0.01
CA ILE A 232 -23.23 18.31 0.98
C ILE A 232 -24.19 17.16 0.66
N VAL A 233 -24.54 16.39 1.68
CA VAL A 233 -25.51 15.30 1.59
C VAL A 233 -26.64 15.61 2.55
N GLY A 234 -27.88 15.52 2.03
CA GLY A 234 -29.10 15.60 2.82
C GLY A 234 -29.89 14.30 2.70
N ARG A 235 -30.41 13.82 3.81
CA ARG A 235 -31.33 12.67 3.86
C ARG A 235 -32.44 12.95 4.85
N ILE A 236 -33.67 12.70 4.45
CA ILE A 236 -34.82 12.74 5.33
C ILE A 236 -35.59 11.42 5.13
N THR A 237 -35.91 10.74 6.23
CA THR A 237 -36.79 9.59 6.20
C THR A 237 -37.99 9.84 7.11
N TYR A 238 -39.15 9.36 6.68
CA TYR A 238 -40.36 9.40 7.45
C TYR A 238 -41.08 8.08 7.39
N GLY A 239 -41.48 7.59 8.55
CA GLY A 239 -42.23 6.35 8.70
C GLY A 239 -43.52 6.58 9.49
N TYR A 240 -44.61 5.92 9.07
CA TYR A 240 -45.86 5.91 9.80
C TYR A 240 -46.32 4.48 10.11
N ALA A 241 -46.48 4.19 11.38
CA ALA A 241 -47.00 2.91 11.93
C ALA A 241 -46.19 1.67 11.40
N ASN A 242 -44.93 1.84 10.98
CA ASN A 242 -44.09 0.83 10.31
C ASN A 242 -44.68 0.24 9.04
N ARG A 243 -45.66 0.92 8.42
CA ARG A 243 -46.32 0.48 7.20
C ARG A 243 -46.03 1.35 5.99
N TYR A 244 -45.92 2.65 6.21
CA TYR A 244 -45.64 3.62 5.16
C TYR A 244 -44.29 4.23 5.44
N LEU A 245 -43.40 4.18 4.45
CA LEU A 245 -42.06 4.70 4.53
C LEU A 245 -41.85 5.62 3.34
N ALA A 246 -41.26 6.78 3.58
CA ALA A 246 -40.81 7.69 2.53
C ALA A 246 -39.41 8.16 2.84
N GLU A 247 -38.60 8.28 1.81
CA GLU A 247 -37.21 8.75 1.92
C GLU A 247 -36.89 9.72 0.81
N PHE A 248 -36.25 10.81 1.17
CA PHE A 248 -35.67 11.77 0.24
C PHE A 248 -34.18 11.90 0.53
N ASN A 249 -33.35 11.74 -0.52
CA ASN A 249 -31.92 11.96 -0.48
C ASN A 249 -31.54 13.04 -1.47
N MET A 250 -30.56 13.83 -1.12
CA MET A 250 -29.90 14.76 -2.02
C MET A 250 -28.38 14.75 -1.83
N GLY A 251 -27.65 14.84 -2.93
CA GLY A 251 -26.21 15.08 -2.94
C GLY A 251 -25.92 16.34 -3.77
N TYR A 252 -25.11 17.24 -3.25
CA TYR A 252 -24.54 18.34 -3.99
C TYR A 252 -23.02 18.25 -3.88
N ASN A 253 -22.40 17.66 -4.90
CA ASN A 253 -21.02 17.22 -4.84
C ASN A 253 -20.18 17.87 -5.94
N GLY A 254 -18.94 18.19 -5.62
CA GLY A 254 -18.01 18.82 -6.55
C GLY A 254 -16.59 18.26 -6.45
N THR A 255 -15.87 18.35 -7.58
CA THR A 255 -14.48 17.96 -7.69
C THR A 255 -13.70 18.97 -8.54
N GLU A 256 -12.41 19.12 -8.25
CA GLU A 256 -11.49 19.98 -9.00
C GLU A 256 -11.25 19.53 -10.45
N ASN A 257 -11.61 18.30 -10.80
CA ASN A 257 -11.41 17.77 -12.15
C ASN A 257 -12.22 18.52 -13.22
N PHE A 258 -13.21 19.31 -12.82
CA PHE A 258 -14.02 20.10 -13.73
C PHE A 258 -13.63 21.58 -13.70
N ALA A 259 -13.87 22.28 -14.81
CA ALA A 259 -13.63 23.70 -14.92
C ALA A 259 -14.38 24.52 -13.85
N ALA A 260 -13.84 25.66 -13.47
CA ALA A 260 -14.50 26.58 -12.56
C ALA A 260 -15.93 26.94 -13.06
N GLY A 261 -16.92 26.92 -12.17
CA GLY A 261 -18.33 27.10 -12.50
C GLY A 261 -19.08 25.84 -12.95
N ARG A 262 -18.39 24.72 -13.21
CA ARG A 262 -19.01 23.42 -13.59
C ARG A 262 -18.57 22.28 -12.67
N ARG A 263 -18.05 22.59 -11.49
CA ARG A 263 -17.48 21.61 -10.56
C ARG A 263 -18.50 20.84 -9.75
N PHE A 264 -19.71 21.38 -9.61
CA PHE A 264 -20.74 20.84 -8.73
C PHE A 264 -21.91 20.28 -9.52
N GLY A 265 -22.41 19.13 -9.09
CA GLY A 265 -23.63 18.50 -9.56
C GLY A 265 -24.63 18.27 -8.42
N PHE A 266 -25.92 18.34 -8.75
CA PHE A 266 -27.01 18.03 -7.82
C PHE A 266 -27.62 16.68 -8.18
N PHE A 267 -27.78 15.79 -7.20
CA PHE A 267 -28.20 14.42 -7.36
C PHE A 267 -29.31 14.07 -6.36
N PRO A 268 -30.58 14.32 -6.70
CA PRO A 268 -31.71 13.94 -5.85
C PRO A 268 -32.13 12.48 -6.07
N ALA A 269 -32.68 11.85 -5.03
CA ALA A 269 -33.34 10.54 -5.09
C ALA A 269 -34.51 10.50 -4.11
N VAL A 270 -35.60 9.83 -4.51
CA VAL A 270 -36.82 9.65 -3.71
C VAL A 270 -37.21 8.17 -3.73
N SER A 271 -37.66 7.66 -2.60
CA SER A 271 -38.26 6.33 -2.49
C SER A 271 -39.47 6.36 -1.55
N VAL A 272 -40.45 5.50 -1.82
CA VAL A 272 -41.64 5.31 -1.01
C VAL A 272 -41.94 3.81 -0.89
#